data_e3603055beacf02ebdf40be43c712bcf
#
_entry.id   e3603055beacf02ebdf40be43c712bcf
#
_cell.length_a   1.000
_cell.length_b   1.000
_cell.length_c   1.000
_cell.angle_alpha   90.00
_cell.angle_beta   90.00
_cell.angle_gamma   90.00
#
_symmetry.space_group_name_H-M   'P 1'
#
loop_
_entity.id
_entity.type
_entity.pdbx_description
1 polymer ?
#
loop_
_entity_poly.entity_id
_entity_poly.type
_entity_poly.pdbx_seq_one_letter_code
_entity_poly.pdbx_strand_id
1 'polypeptide(L)'
;MNFNSVVFLFCFMPLALGLYYLVPGRVKNAVLLVESLLFFCWGGITWLPLAVGMVAINYAAGLLLASLPVGGKRKIVLIAAIVLTAAALVYCKYTNFLLDTLNVIASTGFAKLSFLDVLPLGISYYTFKLISYTADVYTGKVKAERSPVVFAVYVLMYPQLIIGPIVKYRDMADVLHQTQGRCTLQKAQDGAEMFVFGLAKKVILADSIAALWQDIIGTGGIGLANASLPLAWLGIIAYSLQLYFDFAGYSEMSNGLSLMMG
;
A
#
# COMPACT_ATOMS: atom_id res chain seq x y z
N MET A 1 -2.02 7.91 -9.27
CA MET A 1 -3.35 8.52 -8.95
C MET A 1 -3.52 8.52 -7.44
N ASN A 2 -3.83 9.67 -6.84
CA ASN A 2 -4.04 9.78 -5.39
C ASN A 2 -5.55 9.78 -5.10
N PHE A 3 -5.97 9.37 -3.90
CA PHE A 3 -7.40 9.32 -3.52
C PHE A 3 -8.07 10.71 -3.50
N ASN A 4 -7.33 11.78 -3.28
CA ASN A 4 -7.81 13.16 -3.33
C ASN A 4 -7.79 13.78 -4.74
N SER A 5 -7.37 13.04 -5.77
CA SER A 5 -7.37 13.58 -7.14
C SER A 5 -8.79 13.61 -7.72
N VAL A 6 -9.08 14.65 -8.51
CA VAL A 6 -10.39 14.83 -9.19
C VAL A 6 -10.73 13.59 -10.05
N VAL A 7 -9.75 13.04 -10.75
CA VAL A 7 -9.95 11.83 -11.58
C VAL A 7 -10.33 10.62 -10.74
N PHE A 8 -9.72 10.46 -9.56
CA PHE A 8 -10.11 9.37 -8.66
C PHE A 8 -11.53 9.56 -8.14
N LEU A 9 -11.85 10.73 -7.61
CA LEU A 9 -13.12 11.02 -6.93
C LEU A 9 -14.32 10.96 -7.88
N PHE A 10 -14.17 11.50 -9.09
CA PHE A 10 -15.31 11.67 -10.00
C PHE A 10 -15.35 10.67 -11.17
N CYS A 11 -14.27 9.95 -11.44
CA CYS A 11 -14.25 8.94 -12.49
C CYS A 11 -14.00 7.54 -11.92
N PHE A 12 -12.82 7.31 -11.32
CA PHE A 12 -12.44 5.95 -10.94
C PHE A 12 -13.32 5.38 -9.82
N MET A 13 -13.47 6.09 -8.71
CA MET A 13 -14.23 5.61 -7.54
C MET A 13 -15.70 5.32 -7.86
N PRO A 14 -16.48 6.22 -8.53
CA PRO A 14 -17.86 5.90 -8.88
C PRO A 14 -18.00 4.73 -9.86
N LEU A 15 -17.09 4.61 -10.84
CA LEU A 15 -17.09 3.49 -11.78
C LEU A 15 -16.75 2.17 -11.08
N ALA A 16 -15.72 2.16 -10.24
CA ALA A 16 -15.30 0.98 -9.50
C ALA A 16 -16.41 0.52 -8.53
N LEU A 17 -16.93 1.41 -7.70
CA LEU A 17 -18.05 1.06 -6.81
C LEU A 17 -19.29 0.62 -7.59
N GLY A 18 -19.64 1.30 -8.68
CA GLY A 18 -20.76 0.93 -9.54
C GLY A 18 -20.61 -0.48 -10.09
N LEU A 19 -19.47 -0.80 -10.69
CA LEU A 19 -19.15 -2.14 -11.18
C LEU A 19 -19.20 -3.18 -10.05
N TYR A 20 -18.58 -2.88 -8.92
CA TYR A 20 -18.53 -3.79 -7.78
C TYR A 20 -19.92 -4.11 -7.20
N TYR A 21 -20.88 -3.15 -7.21
CA TYR A 21 -22.24 -3.39 -6.75
C TYR A 21 -23.13 -4.10 -7.78
N LEU A 22 -22.88 -3.89 -9.07
CA LEU A 22 -23.66 -4.50 -10.16
C LEU A 22 -23.38 -6.00 -10.32
N VAL A 23 -22.20 -6.49 -9.93
CA VAL A 23 -21.81 -7.89 -10.14
C VAL A 23 -22.29 -8.80 -9.01
N PRO A 24 -22.59 -10.09 -9.31
CA PRO A 24 -22.97 -11.08 -8.30
C PRO A 24 -21.77 -11.37 -7.38
N GLY A 25 -22.08 -11.74 -6.12
CA GLY A 25 -21.09 -11.94 -5.07
C GLY A 25 -19.91 -12.86 -5.44
N ARG A 26 -20.15 -13.87 -6.29
CA ARG A 26 -19.12 -14.85 -6.70
C ARG A 26 -17.99 -14.24 -7.53
N VAL A 27 -18.26 -13.17 -8.28
CA VAL A 27 -17.26 -12.53 -9.14
C VAL A 27 -16.71 -11.22 -8.57
N LYS A 28 -17.20 -10.78 -7.42
CA LYS A 28 -16.75 -9.52 -6.77
C LYS A 28 -15.25 -9.46 -6.57
N ASN A 29 -14.62 -10.54 -6.13
CA ASN A 29 -13.16 -10.58 -5.95
C ASN A 29 -12.42 -10.46 -7.29
N ALA A 30 -12.93 -11.05 -8.37
CA ALA A 30 -12.32 -10.90 -9.69
C ALA A 30 -12.42 -9.47 -10.21
N VAL A 31 -13.58 -8.83 -10.04
CA VAL A 31 -13.77 -7.41 -10.40
C VAL A 31 -12.86 -6.52 -9.58
N LEU A 32 -12.81 -6.70 -8.26
CA LEU A 32 -11.93 -5.94 -7.37
C LEU A 32 -10.45 -6.13 -7.73
N LEU A 33 -10.05 -7.34 -8.17
CA LEU A 33 -8.69 -7.57 -8.66
C LEU A 33 -8.41 -6.79 -9.94
N VAL A 34 -9.33 -6.80 -10.90
CA VAL A 34 -9.17 -6.05 -12.16
C VAL A 34 -9.09 -4.55 -11.89
N GLU A 35 -9.97 -4.01 -11.05
CA GLU A 35 -9.94 -2.60 -10.63
C GLU A 35 -8.60 -2.24 -9.96
N SER A 36 -8.11 -3.14 -9.10
CA SER A 36 -6.83 -2.94 -8.39
C SER A 36 -5.63 -2.96 -9.34
N LEU A 37 -5.64 -3.85 -10.32
CA LEU A 37 -4.61 -3.89 -11.36
C LEU A 37 -4.66 -2.65 -12.27
N LEU A 38 -5.85 -2.18 -12.65
CA LEU A 38 -6.01 -0.93 -13.40
C LEU A 38 -5.47 0.26 -12.60
N PHE A 39 -5.80 0.34 -11.31
CA PHE A 39 -5.29 1.38 -10.42
C PHE A 39 -3.76 1.31 -10.28
N PHE A 40 -3.19 0.10 -10.14
CA PHE A 40 -1.75 -0.10 -10.09
C PHE A 40 -1.06 0.34 -11.38
N CYS A 41 -1.61 -0.04 -12.54
CA CYS A 41 -1.08 0.33 -13.86
C CYS A 41 -1.07 1.85 -14.08
N TRP A 42 -2.04 2.57 -13.51
CA TRP A 42 -2.05 4.03 -13.53
C TRP A 42 -0.84 4.64 -12.79
N GLY A 43 -0.36 3.97 -11.75
CA GLY A 43 0.84 4.37 -11.01
C GLY A 43 2.17 4.02 -11.70
N GLY A 44 2.13 3.12 -12.68
CA GLY A 44 3.32 2.68 -13.44
C GLY A 44 3.21 1.23 -13.88
N ILE A 45 2.82 1.00 -15.13
CA ILE A 45 2.64 -0.35 -15.71
C ILE A 45 3.94 -1.16 -15.72
N THR A 46 5.09 -0.49 -15.81
CA THR A 46 6.42 -1.11 -15.84
C THR A 46 6.69 -1.99 -14.62
N TRP A 47 6.08 -1.66 -13.48
CA TRP A 47 6.25 -2.38 -12.22
C TRP A 47 5.25 -3.51 -12.00
N LEU A 48 4.26 -3.65 -12.88
CA LEU A 48 3.24 -4.70 -12.77
C LEU A 48 3.84 -6.12 -12.75
N PRO A 49 4.81 -6.49 -13.63
CA PRO A 49 5.40 -7.82 -13.60
C PRO A 49 6.09 -8.14 -12.28
N LEU A 50 6.75 -7.15 -11.65
CA LEU A 50 7.38 -7.32 -10.35
C LEU A 50 6.34 -7.60 -9.26
N ALA A 51 5.27 -6.79 -9.20
CA ALA A 51 4.21 -6.97 -8.21
C ALA A 51 3.52 -8.34 -8.35
N VAL A 52 3.16 -8.74 -9.57
CA VAL A 52 2.57 -10.05 -9.86
C VAL A 52 3.55 -11.19 -9.51
N GLY A 53 4.82 -11.04 -9.84
CA GLY A 53 5.87 -12.00 -9.47
C GLY A 53 6.01 -12.19 -7.97
N MET A 54 6.02 -11.09 -7.20
CA MET A 54 6.07 -11.14 -5.73
C MET A 54 4.83 -11.82 -5.14
N VAL A 55 3.64 -11.54 -5.66
CA VAL A 55 2.39 -12.22 -5.28
C VAL A 55 2.48 -13.70 -5.58
N ALA A 56 2.91 -14.09 -6.79
CA ALA A 56 3.02 -15.49 -7.21
C ALA A 56 4.03 -16.29 -6.35
N ILE A 57 5.20 -15.71 -6.05
CA ILE A 57 6.22 -16.33 -5.20
C ILE A 57 5.66 -16.62 -3.80
N ASN A 58 5.01 -15.64 -3.17
CA ASN A 58 4.48 -15.83 -1.82
C ASN A 58 3.23 -16.71 -1.77
N TYR A 59 2.40 -16.70 -2.83
CA TYR A 59 1.30 -17.66 -2.99
C TYR A 59 1.83 -19.10 -3.06
N ALA A 60 2.81 -19.36 -3.93
CA ALA A 60 3.43 -20.66 -4.05
C ALA A 60 4.12 -21.09 -2.75
N ALA A 61 4.84 -20.16 -2.09
CA ALA A 61 5.44 -20.41 -0.79
C ALA A 61 4.40 -20.80 0.27
N GLY A 62 3.25 -20.11 0.32
CA GLY A 62 2.15 -20.46 1.21
C GLY A 62 1.63 -21.87 1.01
N LEU A 63 1.39 -22.27 -0.26
CA LEU A 63 0.96 -23.63 -0.61
C LEU A 63 2.02 -24.69 -0.26
N LEU A 64 3.30 -24.40 -0.54
CA LEU A 64 4.40 -25.29 -0.16
C LEU A 64 4.51 -25.43 1.35
N LEU A 65 4.41 -24.36 2.11
CA LEU A 65 4.42 -24.39 3.57
C LEU A 65 3.27 -25.22 4.15
N ALA A 66 2.11 -25.25 3.49
CA ALA A 66 0.98 -26.05 3.92
C ALA A 66 1.15 -27.56 3.60
N SER A 67 1.86 -27.89 2.52
CA SER A 67 2.08 -29.29 2.08
C SER A 67 3.26 -29.96 2.76
N LEU A 68 4.25 -29.21 3.25
CA LEU A 68 5.45 -29.74 3.85
C LEU A 68 5.26 -30.08 5.34
N PRO A 69 5.84 -31.21 5.81
CA PRO A 69 5.85 -31.55 7.22
C PRO A 69 6.69 -30.54 8.02
N VAL A 70 6.37 -30.43 9.30
CA VAL A 70 7.14 -29.56 10.22
C VAL A 70 8.60 -30.02 10.26
N GLY A 71 9.53 -29.13 9.89
CA GLY A 71 10.94 -29.47 9.82
C GLY A 71 11.78 -28.45 9.06
N GLY A 72 13.05 -28.78 8.81
CA GLY A 72 14.02 -27.89 8.20
C GLY A 72 13.63 -27.37 6.81
N LYS A 73 13.03 -28.22 5.96
CA LYS A 73 12.56 -27.84 4.61
C LYS A 73 11.53 -26.71 4.66
N ARG A 74 10.60 -26.77 5.60
CA ARG A 74 9.59 -25.73 5.81
C ARG A 74 10.21 -24.39 6.21
N LYS A 75 11.25 -24.43 7.07
CA LYS A 75 12.01 -23.23 7.45
C LYS A 75 12.78 -22.62 6.27
N ILE A 76 13.35 -23.45 5.39
CA ILE A 76 14.03 -22.99 4.18
C ILE A 76 13.06 -22.24 3.26
N VAL A 77 11.86 -22.79 3.02
CA VAL A 77 10.85 -22.15 2.17
C VAL A 77 10.43 -20.79 2.77
N LEU A 78 10.22 -20.71 4.09
CA LEU A 78 9.91 -19.44 4.75
C LEU A 78 11.02 -18.41 4.53
N ILE A 79 12.28 -18.77 4.82
CA ILE A 79 13.42 -17.87 4.71
C ILE A 79 13.59 -17.41 3.25
N ALA A 80 13.51 -18.35 2.29
CA ALA A 80 13.63 -18.04 0.87
C ALA A 80 12.55 -17.04 0.42
N ALA A 81 11.28 -17.25 0.80
CA ALA A 81 10.20 -16.34 0.46
C ALA A 81 10.40 -14.94 1.06
N ILE A 82 10.78 -14.86 2.34
CA ILE A 82 11.06 -13.57 3.01
C ILE A 82 12.24 -12.87 2.35
N VAL A 83 13.34 -13.57 2.11
CA VAL A 83 14.55 -12.99 1.51
C VAL A 83 14.27 -12.48 0.10
N LEU A 84 13.59 -13.26 -0.76
CA LEU A 84 13.24 -12.84 -2.11
C LEU A 84 12.32 -11.60 -2.10
N THR A 85 11.31 -11.60 -1.21
CA THR A 85 10.37 -10.49 -1.09
C THR A 85 11.05 -9.22 -0.55
N ALA A 86 11.91 -9.35 0.46
CA ALA A 86 12.69 -8.24 1.02
C ALA A 86 13.74 -7.74 0.03
N ALA A 87 14.40 -8.64 -0.71
CA ALA A 87 15.39 -8.27 -1.73
C ALA A 87 14.76 -7.42 -2.84
N ALA A 88 13.54 -7.76 -3.30
CA ALA A 88 12.81 -6.96 -4.27
C ALA A 88 12.52 -5.53 -3.74
N LEU A 89 12.11 -5.40 -2.47
CA LEU A 89 11.92 -4.10 -1.83
C LEU A 89 13.24 -3.30 -1.74
N VAL A 90 14.32 -3.96 -1.27
CA VAL A 90 15.64 -3.33 -1.14
C VAL A 90 16.14 -2.88 -2.52
N TYR A 91 16.01 -3.74 -3.53
CA TYR A 91 16.40 -3.40 -4.89
C TYR A 91 15.66 -2.16 -5.42
N CYS A 92 14.35 -2.09 -5.27
CA CYS A 92 13.61 -0.95 -5.79
C CYS A 92 13.86 0.34 -4.98
N LYS A 93 13.91 0.26 -3.66
CA LYS A 93 13.88 1.44 -2.80
C LYS A 93 15.27 1.95 -2.41
N TYR A 94 16.25 1.07 -2.26
CA TYR A 94 17.53 1.41 -1.65
C TYR A 94 18.72 1.34 -2.60
N THR A 95 18.59 0.83 -3.83
CA THR A 95 19.71 0.70 -4.77
C THR A 95 20.38 2.04 -5.06
N ASN A 96 19.61 3.08 -5.43
CA ASN A 96 20.18 4.40 -5.72
C ASN A 96 20.81 5.03 -4.47
N PHE A 97 20.21 4.85 -3.30
CA PHE A 97 20.81 5.28 -2.04
C PHE A 97 22.14 4.57 -1.73
N LEU A 98 22.20 3.26 -1.95
CA LEU A 98 23.44 2.48 -1.75
C LEU A 98 24.51 2.88 -2.74
N LEU A 99 24.17 3.12 -4.01
CA LEU A 99 25.11 3.60 -5.03
C LEU A 99 25.65 4.99 -4.66
N ASP A 100 24.81 5.91 -4.21
CA ASP A 100 25.26 7.22 -3.73
C ASP A 100 26.21 7.10 -2.54
N THR A 101 25.86 6.25 -1.59
CA THR A 101 26.70 6.02 -0.40
C THR A 101 28.07 5.44 -0.79
N LEU A 102 28.09 4.46 -1.70
CA LEU A 102 29.34 3.88 -2.22
C LEU A 102 30.17 4.92 -2.99
N ASN A 103 29.53 5.76 -3.81
CA ASN A 103 30.22 6.83 -4.51
C ASN A 103 30.93 7.82 -3.55
N VAL A 104 30.26 8.14 -2.43
CA VAL A 104 30.84 9.03 -1.41
C VAL A 104 31.99 8.36 -0.65
N ILE A 105 31.81 7.09 -0.23
CA ILE A 105 32.80 6.41 0.63
C ILE A 105 34.01 5.93 -0.18
N ALA A 106 33.76 5.34 -1.34
CA ALA A 106 34.81 4.70 -2.16
C ALA A 106 35.27 5.53 -3.35
N SER A 107 34.75 6.77 -3.51
CA SER A 107 35.00 7.66 -4.65
C SER A 107 34.82 6.97 -6.01
N THR A 108 33.80 6.07 -6.08
CA THR A 108 33.42 5.35 -7.29
C THR A 108 32.47 6.21 -8.10
N GLY A 109 32.49 6.11 -9.42
CA GLY A 109 31.64 6.87 -10.33
C GLY A 109 30.42 6.09 -10.81
N PHE A 110 29.76 5.29 -9.96
CA PHE A 110 28.59 4.51 -10.37
C PHE A 110 27.41 5.43 -10.73
N ALA A 111 26.85 5.22 -11.92
CA ALA A 111 25.68 5.94 -12.36
C ALA A 111 24.41 5.46 -11.61
N LYS A 112 23.52 6.40 -11.26
CA LYS A 112 22.19 6.07 -10.74
C LYS A 112 21.35 5.37 -11.81
N LEU A 113 20.49 4.50 -11.34
CA LEU A 113 19.53 3.81 -12.18
C LEU A 113 18.25 4.67 -12.28
N SER A 114 18.12 5.46 -13.34
CA SER A 114 17.00 6.40 -13.52
C SER A 114 15.61 5.75 -13.48
N PHE A 115 15.49 4.48 -13.88
CA PHE A 115 14.20 3.76 -13.82
C PHE A 115 13.75 3.46 -12.38
N LEU A 116 14.66 3.53 -11.39
CA LEU A 116 14.35 3.38 -9.97
C LEU A 116 13.97 4.70 -9.28
N ASP A 117 14.01 5.83 -9.98
CA ASP A 117 13.56 7.11 -9.44
C ASP A 117 12.03 7.13 -9.22
N VAL A 118 11.30 6.32 -10.00
CA VAL A 118 9.86 6.09 -9.81
C VAL A 118 9.65 4.73 -9.16
N LEU A 119 9.31 4.76 -7.87
CA LEU A 119 9.07 3.54 -7.10
C LEU A 119 7.75 2.84 -7.48
N PRO A 120 7.71 1.50 -7.43
CA PRO A 120 6.45 0.76 -7.57
C PRO A 120 5.42 1.22 -6.55
N LEU A 121 4.19 1.44 -7.01
CA LEU A 121 3.08 1.88 -6.16
C LEU A 121 2.87 0.88 -5.02
N GLY A 122 2.96 1.35 -3.77
CA GLY A 122 2.68 0.56 -2.59
C GLY A 122 3.67 -0.57 -2.26
N ILE A 123 4.87 -0.61 -2.88
CA ILE A 123 5.83 -1.72 -2.72
C ILE A 123 6.10 -2.07 -1.25
N SER A 124 6.25 -1.09 -0.38
CA SER A 124 6.49 -1.33 1.04
C SER A 124 5.29 -2.02 1.70
N TYR A 125 4.06 -1.55 1.39
CA TYR A 125 2.83 -2.07 2.00
C TYR A 125 2.55 -3.51 1.59
N TYR A 126 2.58 -3.82 0.28
CA TYR A 126 2.34 -5.20 -0.13
C TYR A 126 3.50 -6.14 0.23
N THR A 127 4.73 -5.66 0.34
CA THR A 127 5.85 -6.47 0.87
C THR A 127 5.57 -6.91 2.30
N PHE A 128 5.14 -6.01 3.18
CA PHE A 128 4.82 -6.36 4.56
C PHE A 128 3.61 -7.30 4.66
N LYS A 129 2.58 -7.12 3.83
CA LYS A 129 1.45 -8.06 3.74
C LYS A 129 1.91 -9.46 3.34
N LEU A 130 2.77 -9.58 2.33
CA LEU A 130 3.31 -10.85 1.83
C LEU A 130 4.14 -11.56 2.90
N ILE A 131 5.06 -10.85 3.57
CA ILE A 131 5.88 -11.39 4.65
C ILE A 131 5.02 -11.84 5.82
N SER A 132 4.05 -11.01 6.25
CA SER A 132 3.12 -11.34 7.33
C SER A 132 2.31 -12.59 7.03
N TYR A 133 1.76 -12.71 5.81
CA TYR A 133 1.01 -13.89 5.38
C TYR A 133 1.87 -15.16 5.42
N THR A 134 3.06 -15.11 4.82
CA THR A 134 3.95 -16.27 4.76
C THR A 134 4.39 -16.72 6.17
N ALA A 135 4.65 -15.76 7.07
CA ALA A 135 4.96 -16.04 8.48
C ALA A 135 3.76 -16.62 9.25
N ASP A 136 2.55 -16.11 9.00
CA ASP A 136 1.33 -16.61 9.66
C ASP A 136 0.97 -18.03 9.19
N VAL A 137 1.17 -18.35 7.90
CA VAL A 137 1.03 -19.73 7.38
C VAL A 137 2.09 -20.67 7.99
N TYR A 138 3.35 -20.22 8.10
CA TYR A 138 4.42 -21.01 8.70
C TYR A 138 4.13 -21.33 10.18
N THR A 139 3.67 -20.34 10.95
CA THR A 139 3.34 -20.51 12.37
C THR A 139 2.02 -21.25 12.61
N GLY A 140 1.26 -21.58 11.55
CA GLY A 140 -0.03 -22.25 11.63
C GLY A 140 -1.20 -21.40 12.13
N LYS A 141 -1.00 -20.07 12.21
CA LYS A 141 -2.07 -19.12 12.60
C LYS A 141 -3.15 -18.97 11.53
N VAL A 142 -2.77 -19.23 10.26
CA VAL A 142 -3.64 -19.12 9.09
C VAL A 142 -3.42 -20.34 8.20
N LYS A 143 -4.51 -20.84 7.61
CA LYS A 143 -4.42 -21.85 6.54
C LYS A 143 -3.97 -21.16 5.25
N ALA A 144 -3.15 -21.86 4.45
CA ALA A 144 -2.75 -21.34 3.16
C ALA A 144 -3.96 -21.11 2.24
N GLU A 145 -4.02 -19.95 1.63
CA GLU A 145 -5.08 -19.61 0.66
C GLU A 145 -4.91 -20.43 -0.61
N ARG A 146 -6.01 -21.03 -1.07
CA ARG A 146 -6.03 -21.88 -2.28
C ARG A 146 -6.46 -21.13 -3.53
N SER A 147 -7.18 -20.02 -3.37
CA SER A 147 -7.62 -19.19 -4.49
C SER A 147 -6.57 -18.13 -4.83
N PRO A 148 -5.94 -18.17 -6.02
CA PRO A 148 -4.98 -17.14 -6.41
C PRO A 148 -5.63 -15.76 -6.52
N VAL A 149 -6.91 -15.69 -6.89
CA VAL A 149 -7.67 -14.43 -7.01
C VAL A 149 -7.87 -13.81 -5.63
N VAL A 150 -8.31 -14.57 -4.63
CA VAL A 150 -8.51 -14.08 -3.26
C VAL A 150 -7.20 -13.59 -2.67
N PHE A 151 -6.12 -14.36 -2.87
CA PHE A 151 -4.80 -13.96 -2.40
C PHE A 151 -4.28 -12.68 -3.08
N ALA A 152 -4.43 -12.57 -4.41
CA ALA A 152 -4.02 -11.38 -5.14
C ALA A 152 -4.83 -10.13 -4.71
N VAL A 153 -6.14 -10.28 -4.48
CA VAL A 153 -6.98 -9.20 -3.93
C VAL A 153 -6.48 -8.78 -2.54
N TYR A 154 -6.24 -9.73 -1.64
CA TYR A 154 -5.70 -9.40 -0.31
C TYR A 154 -4.45 -8.52 -0.38
N VAL A 155 -3.55 -8.84 -1.32
CA VAL A 155 -2.26 -8.14 -1.43
C VAL A 155 -2.39 -6.80 -2.16
N LEU A 156 -3.11 -6.78 -3.30
CA LEU A 156 -3.08 -5.68 -4.27
C LEU A 156 -4.34 -4.81 -4.26
N MET A 157 -5.33 -5.04 -3.40
CA MET A 157 -6.57 -4.27 -3.42
C MET A 157 -6.31 -2.77 -3.30
N TYR A 158 -6.84 -2.01 -4.28
CA TYR A 158 -6.52 -0.59 -4.45
C TYR A 158 -6.83 0.30 -3.24
N PRO A 159 -7.87 0.07 -2.42
CA PRO A 159 -8.09 0.90 -1.25
C PRO A 159 -6.94 0.88 -0.24
N GLN A 160 -6.21 -0.24 -0.15
CA GLN A 160 -5.12 -0.44 0.81
C GLN A 160 -3.73 -0.49 0.17
N LEU A 161 -3.62 -0.15 -1.14
CA LEU A 161 -2.37 -0.34 -1.87
C LEU A 161 -1.34 0.75 -1.58
N ILE A 162 -1.77 2.02 -1.48
CA ILE A 162 -0.86 3.17 -1.36
C ILE A 162 -0.45 3.39 0.10
N ILE A 163 -1.41 3.74 0.93
CA ILE A 163 -1.27 4.04 2.36
C ILE A 163 -2.54 3.53 3.02
N GLY A 164 -2.41 2.70 4.03
CA GLY A 164 -3.56 2.19 4.75
C GLY A 164 -3.09 1.32 5.90
N PRO A 165 -4.00 0.86 6.76
CA PRO A 165 -3.62 -0.08 7.80
C PRO A 165 -3.08 -1.37 7.16
N ILE A 166 -1.95 -1.87 7.67
CA ILE A 166 -1.44 -3.18 7.27
C ILE A 166 -2.32 -4.24 7.92
N VAL A 167 -3.38 -4.62 7.21
CA VAL A 167 -4.33 -5.65 7.70
C VAL A 167 -3.73 -7.03 7.44
N LYS A 168 -3.79 -7.89 8.47
CA LYS A 168 -3.32 -9.28 8.35
C LYS A 168 -4.32 -10.10 7.55
N TYR A 169 -3.83 -11.12 6.87
CA TYR A 169 -4.69 -12.01 6.07
C TYR A 169 -5.79 -12.66 6.91
N ARG A 170 -5.51 -13.07 8.15
CA ARG A 170 -6.49 -13.68 9.07
C ARG A 170 -7.71 -12.79 9.32
N ASP A 171 -7.49 -11.46 9.35
CA ASP A 171 -8.54 -10.50 9.69
C ASP A 171 -9.42 -10.16 8.48
N MET A 172 -8.96 -10.49 7.26
CA MET A 172 -9.68 -10.27 5.99
C MET A 172 -10.21 -11.57 5.36
N ALA A 173 -9.68 -12.73 5.73
CA ALA A 173 -9.97 -13.99 5.07
C ALA A 173 -11.48 -14.28 5.00
N ASP A 174 -12.19 -14.14 6.11
CA ASP A 174 -13.62 -14.42 6.20
C ASP A 174 -14.44 -13.51 5.28
N VAL A 175 -14.09 -12.21 5.23
CA VAL A 175 -14.76 -11.25 4.36
C VAL A 175 -14.49 -11.53 2.90
N LEU A 176 -13.26 -11.87 2.52
CA LEU A 176 -12.90 -12.19 1.14
C LEU A 176 -13.56 -13.47 0.63
N HIS A 177 -13.90 -14.41 1.51
CA HIS A 177 -14.62 -15.64 1.16
C HIS A 177 -16.15 -15.49 1.21
N GLN A 178 -16.70 -14.41 1.79
CA GLN A 178 -18.14 -14.15 1.76
C GLN A 178 -18.61 -13.83 0.35
N THR A 179 -19.65 -14.52 -0.09
CA THR A 179 -20.28 -14.32 -1.40
C THR A 179 -21.61 -13.55 -1.34
N GLN A 180 -22.23 -13.48 -0.16
CA GLN A 180 -23.52 -12.81 0.07
C GLN A 180 -23.46 -11.93 1.33
N GLY A 181 -24.28 -10.89 1.38
CA GLY A 181 -24.38 -10.00 2.53
C GLY A 181 -23.15 -9.12 2.80
N ARG A 182 -22.19 -9.11 1.88
CA ARG A 182 -20.94 -8.37 2.03
C ARG A 182 -21.16 -6.86 2.04
N CYS A 183 -21.99 -6.36 1.11
CA CYS A 183 -22.31 -4.95 0.98
C CYS A 183 -23.70 -4.70 1.53
N THR A 184 -23.81 -3.84 2.54
CA THR A 184 -25.07 -3.35 3.08
C THR A 184 -25.15 -1.85 2.93
N LEU A 185 -26.35 -1.28 2.84
CA LEU A 185 -26.54 0.16 2.74
C LEU A 185 -25.90 0.89 3.92
N GLN A 186 -26.01 0.34 5.11
CA GLN A 186 -25.40 0.91 6.30
C GLN A 186 -23.87 0.97 6.20
N LYS A 187 -23.21 -0.14 5.81
CA LYS A 187 -21.75 -0.14 5.57
C LYS A 187 -21.34 0.85 4.49
N ALA A 188 -22.15 1.00 3.44
CA ALA A 188 -21.89 1.97 2.39
C ALA A 188 -21.97 3.42 2.90
N GLN A 189 -22.97 3.73 3.76
CA GLN A 189 -23.11 5.04 4.40
C GLN A 189 -21.95 5.33 5.36
N ASP A 190 -21.68 4.41 6.30
CA ASP A 190 -20.61 4.55 7.27
C ASP A 190 -19.24 4.68 6.57
N GLY A 191 -19.03 3.91 5.50
CA GLY A 191 -17.82 3.96 4.67
C GLY A 191 -17.67 5.28 3.91
N ALA A 192 -18.77 5.81 3.35
CA ALA A 192 -18.77 7.09 2.67
C ALA A 192 -18.49 8.25 3.64
N GLU A 193 -19.10 8.21 4.82
CA GLU A 193 -18.84 9.18 5.89
C GLU A 193 -17.36 9.17 6.30
N MET A 194 -16.81 7.98 6.58
CA MET A 194 -15.39 7.82 6.92
C MET A 194 -14.47 8.33 5.79
N PHE A 195 -14.81 8.05 4.53
CA PHE A 195 -14.04 8.52 3.38
C PHE A 195 -14.04 10.06 3.30
N VAL A 196 -15.20 10.70 3.48
CA VAL A 196 -15.33 12.17 3.43
C VAL A 196 -14.56 12.83 4.58
N PHE A 197 -14.61 12.27 5.80
CA PHE A 197 -13.81 12.78 6.92
C PHE A 197 -12.30 12.62 6.67
N GLY A 198 -11.87 11.50 6.12
CA GLY A 198 -10.49 11.29 5.71
C GLY A 198 -10.03 12.28 4.64
N LEU A 199 -10.86 12.51 3.63
CA LEU A 199 -10.61 13.50 2.58
C LEU A 199 -10.53 14.93 3.15
N ALA A 200 -11.42 15.29 4.08
CA ALA A 200 -11.38 16.58 4.75
C ALA A 200 -10.09 16.76 5.56
N LYS A 201 -9.64 15.75 6.31
CA LYS A 201 -8.35 15.79 7.03
C LYS A 201 -7.18 16.00 6.07
N LYS A 202 -7.18 15.31 4.92
CA LYS A 202 -6.14 15.45 3.91
C LYS A 202 -6.14 16.84 3.27
N VAL A 203 -7.28 17.29 2.75
CA VAL A 203 -7.36 18.51 1.93
C VAL A 203 -7.38 19.76 2.80
N ILE A 204 -8.15 19.77 3.90
CA ILE A 204 -8.32 20.98 4.72
C ILE A 204 -7.19 21.13 5.74
N LEU A 205 -6.76 20.03 6.39
CA LEU A 205 -5.74 20.14 7.43
C LEU A 205 -4.34 19.88 6.88
N ALA A 206 -4.07 18.70 6.31
CA ALA A 206 -2.71 18.32 5.91
C ALA A 206 -2.17 19.25 4.81
N ASP A 207 -2.93 19.53 3.76
CA ASP A 207 -2.47 20.34 2.63
C ASP A 207 -2.30 21.81 3.04
N SER A 208 -3.16 22.37 3.94
CA SER A 208 -3.00 23.72 4.46
C SER A 208 -1.76 23.85 5.36
N ILE A 209 -1.51 22.84 6.21
CA ILE A 209 -0.31 22.81 7.06
C ILE A 209 0.94 22.58 6.18
N ALA A 210 0.83 21.82 5.09
CA ALA A 210 1.91 21.64 4.13
C ALA A 210 2.34 22.96 3.48
N ALA A 211 1.38 23.83 3.14
CA ALA A 211 1.68 25.16 2.61
C ALA A 211 2.49 25.99 3.62
N LEU A 212 2.06 26.02 4.89
CA LEU A 212 2.80 26.70 5.96
C LEU A 212 4.24 26.15 6.11
N TRP A 213 4.41 24.81 6.06
CA TRP A 213 5.74 24.20 6.11
C TRP A 213 6.61 24.62 4.93
N GLN A 214 6.05 24.63 3.71
CA GLN A 214 6.76 25.05 2.50
C GLN A 214 7.20 26.52 2.57
N ASP A 215 6.38 27.39 3.12
CA ASP A 215 6.72 28.80 3.31
C ASP A 215 7.88 28.97 4.31
N ILE A 216 7.88 28.19 5.40
CA ILE A 216 8.93 28.24 6.43
C ILE A 216 10.25 27.66 5.90
N ILE A 217 10.22 26.51 5.22
CA ILE A 217 11.45 25.86 4.72
C ILE A 217 12.08 26.65 3.58
N GLY A 218 11.26 27.35 2.78
CA GLY A 218 11.69 28.11 1.61
C GLY A 218 12.28 27.23 0.51
N THR A 219 12.67 27.84 -0.59
CA THR A 219 13.25 27.12 -1.74
C THR A 219 14.62 26.55 -1.35
N GLY A 220 14.77 25.22 -1.47
CA GLY A 220 16.02 24.51 -1.19
C GLY A 220 16.43 24.48 0.29
N GLY A 221 15.50 24.75 1.22
CA GLY A 221 15.78 24.73 2.66
C GLY A 221 16.48 25.98 3.21
N ILE A 222 16.65 27.01 2.39
CA ILE A 222 17.33 28.27 2.77
C ILE A 222 16.56 29.03 3.85
N GLY A 223 15.23 28.91 3.86
CA GLY A 223 14.37 29.52 4.87
C GLY A 223 14.68 29.03 6.29
N LEU A 224 14.92 27.73 6.47
CA LEU A 224 15.28 27.15 7.77
C LEU A 224 16.65 27.62 8.28
N ALA A 225 17.63 27.79 7.40
CA ALA A 225 18.97 28.28 7.77
C ALA A 225 18.95 29.72 8.35
N ASN A 226 17.96 30.50 7.90
CA ASN A 226 17.79 31.91 8.33
C ASN A 226 16.60 32.11 9.30
N ALA A 227 15.92 31.03 9.69
CA ALA A 227 14.77 31.11 10.56
C ALA A 227 15.17 31.48 12.00
N SER A 228 14.37 32.31 12.64
CA SER A 228 14.48 32.48 14.09
C SER A 228 14.10 31.20 14.82
N LEU A 229 14.61 31.02 16.04
CA LEU A 229 14.34 29.81 16.84
C LEU A 229 12.83 29.50 16.97
N PRO A 230 11.93 30.47 17.27
CA PRO A 230 10.50 30.15 17.29
C PRO A 230 9.93 29.70 15.94
N LEU A 231 10.40 30.30 14.84
CA LEU A 231 9.94 29.94 13.49
C LEU A 231 10.41 28.52 13.10
N ALA A 232 11.64 28.14 13.48
CA ALA A 232 12.14 26.78 13.26
C ALA A 232 11.29 25.74 14.03
N TRP A 233 10.95 26.02 15.29
CA TRP A 233 10.06 25.14 16.07
C TRP A 233 8.66 25.06 15.48
N LEU A 234 8.09 26.19 15.04
CA LEU A 234 6.81 26.21 14.34
C LEU A 234 6.84 25.32 13.09
N GLY A 235 7.92 25.39 12.31
CA GLY A 235 8.13 24.54 11.12
C GLY A 235 8.15 23.05 11.45
N ILE A 236 8.90 22.64 12.49
CA ILE A 236 8.97 21.24 12.92
C ILE A 236 7.60 20.72 13.37
N ILE A 237 6.85 21.52 14.16
CA ILE A 237 5.51 21.18 14.62
C ILE A 237 4.55 21.08 13.41
N ALA A 238 4.59 22.07 12.51
CA ALA A 238 3.77 22.06 11.29
C ALA A 238 4.03 20.81 10.45
N TYR A 239 5.29 20.48 10.19
CA TYR A 239 5.65 19.26 9.45
C TYR A 239 5.15 17.98 10.13
N SER A 240 5.30 17.89 11.45
CA SER A 240 4.84 16.74 12.21
C SER A 240 3.31 16.58 12.15
N LEU A 241 2.57 17.68 12.28
CA LEU A 241 1.10 17.68 12.16
C LEU A 241 0.65 17.39 10.73
N GLN A 242 1.33 17.96 9.72
CA GLN A 242 1.07 17.64 8.32
C GLN A 242 1.19 16.13 8.06
N LEU A 243 2.29 15.53 8.49
CA LEU A 243 2.54 14.11 8.30
C LEU A 243 1.48 13.25 9.01
N TYR A 244 1.09 13.64 10.22
CA TYR A 244 0.04 12.96 10.98
C TYR A 244 -1.32 13.02 10.26
N PHE A 245 -1.78 14.20 9.87
CA PHE A 245 -3.08 14.36 9.21
C PHE A 245 -3.09 13.77 7.79
N ASP A 246 -1.96 13.80 7.09
CA ASP A 246 -1.83 13.18 5.78
C ASP A 246 -2.00 11.66 5.89
N PHE A 247 -1.29 11.03 6.81
CA PHE A 247 -1.39 9.59 7.03
C PHE A 247 -2.76 9.18 7.60
N ALA A 248 -3.30 9.91 8.58
CA ALA A 248 -4.61 9.64 9.16
C ALA A 248 -5.72 9.79 8.12
N GLY A 249 -5.69 10.86 7.30
CA GLY A 249 -6.65 11.10 6.25
C GLY A 249 -6.65 9.98 5.19
N TYR A 250 -5.46 9.56 4.73
CA TYR A 250 -5.35 8.43 3.80
C TYR A 250 -5.84 7.12 4.39
N SER A 251 -5.50 6.84 5.65
CA SER A 251 -5.95 5.63 6.35
C SER A 251 -7.48 5.58 6.46
N GLU A 252 -8.12 6.71 6.80
CA GLU A 252 -9.58 6.80 6.88
C GLU A 252 -10.23 6.67 5.49
N MET A 253 -9.70 7.31 4.45
CA MET A 253 -10.19 7.12 3.08
C MET A 253 -10.07 5.66 2.65
N SER A 254 -8.95 4.99 2.94
CA SER A 254 -8.73 3.57 2.65
C SER A 254 -9.73 2.66 3.36
N ASN A 255 -9.96 2.91 4.66
CA ASN A 255 -10.92 2.17 5.47
C ASN A 255 -12.35 2.41 5.00
N GLY A 256 -12.71 3.66 4.69
CA GLY A 256 -14.02 4.02 4.15
C GLY A 256 -14.31 3.31 2.84
N LEU A 257 -13.38 3.30 1.89
CA LEU A 257 -13.49 2.54 0.63
C LEU A 257 -13.63 1.04 0.87
N SER A 258 -12.82 0.48 1.78
CA SER A 258 -12.90 -0.94 2.12
C SER A 258 -14.26 -1.30 2.75
N LEU A 259 -14.78 -0.44 3.62
CA LEU A 259 -16.07 -0.62 4.29
C LEU A 259 -17.24 -0.51 3.30
N MET A 260 -17.18 0.41 2.33
CA MET A 260 -18.16 0.49 1.24
C MET A 260 -18.23 -0.79 0.42
N MET A 261 -17.11 -1.50 0.28
CA MET A 261 -17.05 -2.78 -0.45
C MET A 261 -17.44 -3.99 0.42
N GLY A 262 -17.62 -3.80 1.72
CA GLY A 262 -18.02 -4.81 2.69
C GLY A 262 -16.93 -5.27 3.58
#